data_e3929f4754e23d6f291e0d54b153d8ec
#
_entry.id   e3929f4754e23d6f291e0d54b153d8ec
#
_cell.length_a   1.000
_cell.length_b   1.000
_cell.length_c   1.000
_cell.angle_alpha   90.00
_cell.angle_beta   90.00
_cell.angle_gamma   90.00
#
_symmetry.space_group_name_H-M   'P 1'
#
loop_
_entity.id
_entity.type
_entity.pdbx_description
1 polymer ?
#
loop_
_entity_poly.entity_id
_entity_poly.type
_entity_poly.pdbx_seq_one_letter_code
_entity_poly.pdbx_strand_id
1 'polypeptide(L)'
;MPYAPLPLDLIELGKTLPVDVWTANGLLLLRRGQTIATEHHKDMLRARQAGITLIDAEAWQKSYDRMINGLMEDGVPMEVIAKAFMPSEILESDYRVGREVHGGWLDLQDVLLGLLYQGADAIQPLVRLEGIEHRALELLHKDPEECLFILFQALTDLTLGYSATHALLAAVVCELTTIKLGMAVPVRRVLFRAALTMNIGMARAQGTLARQSEAPSDDQRKLIKDHPPMGHEILQGFGIQDEDQLDIVHWHHDQDESNGLARNLHTRRILRMADSFVAKLAPRKTRLAMSPLGAVKALLAGAAEDTEKFGSAMATAVGFYPPGTYVQLVNGEHAVVIARGARANHPHVASIVNAAGLPLSRYNYRDTSDPLFAIRAPLNAEKIKVRVSMEKIAKVRAEHRI
;
A
#
# COMPACT_ATOMS: atom_id res chain seq x y z
N MET A 1 -5.20 10.86 1.79
CA MET A 1 -5.48 11.30 0.40
C MET A 1 -6.07 12.69 0.45
N PRO A 2 -5.63 13.62 -0.33
CA PRO A 2 -6.44 14.79 -0.60
C PRO A 2 -7.57 14.35 -1.55
N TYR A 3 -8.78 14.28 -1.02
CA TYR A 3 -9.98 14.12 -1.83
C TYR A 3 -10.52 15.50 -2.18
N ALA A 4 -10.94 15.70 -3.44
CA ALA A 4 -11.76 16.84 -3.82
C ALA A 4 -13.19 16.63 -3.27
N PRO A 5 -13.87 17.68 -2.81
CA PRO A 5 -15.27 17.56 -2.39
C PRO A 5 -16.14 17.04 -3.54
N LEU A 6 -17.06 16.13 -3.25
CA LEU A 6 -18.05 15.67 -4.22
C LEU A 6 -18.98 16.84 -4.59
N PRO A 7 -19.16 17.20 -5.89
CA PRO A 7 -19.99 18.34 -6.31
C PRO A 7 -21.48 18.01 -6.25
N LEU A 8 -22.01 17.77 -5.04
CA LEU A 8 -23.37 17.26 -4.79
C LEU A 8 -24.48 18.09 -5.44
N ASP A 9 -24.30 19.41 -5.53
CA ASP A 9 -25.29 20.33 -6.10
C ASP A 9 -25.40 20.22 -7.63
N LEU A 10 -24.35 19.70 -8.28
CA LEU A 10 -24.29 19.48 -9.72
C LEU A 10 -24.61 18.01 -10.12
N ILE A 11 -24.98 17.16 -9.18
CA ILE A 11 -25.32 15.75 -9.46
C ILE A 11 -26.82 15.60 -9.60
N GLU A 12 -27.27 15.06 -10.73
CA GLU A 12 -28.67 14.73 -10.99
C GLU A 12 -29.08 13.48 -10.21
N LEU A 13 -30.20 13.55 -9.49
CA LEU A 13 -30.71 12.42 -8.74
C LEU A 13 -31.11 11.26 -9.66
N GLY A 14 -30.80 10.05 -9.23
CA GLY A 14 -31.13 8.83 -9.97
C GLY A 14 -30.18 8.51 -11.13
N LYS A 15 -29.26 9.38 -11.47
CA LYS A 15 -28.19 9.08 -12.45
C LYS A 15 -27.03 8.37 -11.81
N THR A 16 -26.34 7.54 -12.58
CA THR A 16 -25.15 6.81 -12.14
C THR A 16 -23.95 7.75 -11.96
N LEU A 17 -23.19 7.53 -10.89
CA LEU A 17 -21.94 8.24 -10.67
C LEU A 17 -20.82 7.59 -11.50
N PRO A 18 -20.03 8.39 -12.23
CA PRO A 18 -18.91 7.85 -13.02
C PRO A 18 -17.65 7.64 -12.19
N VAL A 19 -17.70 7.86 -10.87
CA VAL A 19 -16.55 7.84 -9.95
C VAL A 19 -16.88 7.12 -8.64
N ASP A 20 -15.85 6.63 -7.95
CA ASP A 20 -15.94 6.14 -6.57
C ASP A 20 -15.98 7.33 -5.59
N VAL A 21 -16.81 7.24 -4.56
CA VAL A 21 -16.99 8.29 -3.53
C VAL A 21 -16.48 7.81 -2.19
N TRP A 22 -15.72 8.64 -1.51
CA TRP A 22 -14.96 8.33 -0.31
C TRP A 22 -15.28 9.28 0.84
N THR A 23 -15.04 8.84 2.09
CA THR A 23 -14.91 9.77 3.23
C THR A 23 -13.53 10.41 3.22
N ALA A 24 -13.36 11.50 3.97
CA ALA A 24 -12.05 12.12 4.22
C ALA A 24 -11.00 11.13 4.78
N ASN A 25 -11.45 10.06 5.46
CA ASN A 25 -10.59 9.03 6.04
C ASN A 25 -10.34 7.83 5.11
N GLY A 26 -10.70 7.92 3.83
CA GLY A 26 -10.45 6.87 2.83
C GLY A 26 -11.39 5.66 2.92
N LEU A 27 -12.56 5.79 3.56
CA LEU A 27 -13.60 4.75 3.52
C LEU A 27 -14.47 4.95 2.29
N LEU A 28 -14.62 3.91 1.46
CA LEU A 28 -15.50 3.94 0.30
C LEU A 28 -16.97 4.05 0.75
N LEU A 29 -17.67 5.07 0.25
CA LEU A 29 -19.09 5.32 0.50
C LEU A 29 -19.98 4.81 -0.63
N LEU A 30 -19.62 5.13 -1.88
CA LEU A 30 -20.32 4.70 -3.09
C LEU A 30 -19.32 4.24 -4.13
N ARG A 31 -19.70 3.24 -4.90
CA ARG A 31 -18.92 2.76 -6.06
C ARG A 31 -19.34 3.49 -7.32
N ARG A 32 -18.43 3.59 -8.26
CA ARG A 32 -18.74 3.91 -9.66
C ARG A 32 -19.93 3.05 -10.13
N GLY A 33 -20.85 3.67 -10.88
CA GLY A 33 -22.07 3.01 -11.34
C GLY A 33 -23.23 3.00 -10.34
N GLN A 34 -23.03 3.38 -9.08
CA GLN A 34 -24.11 3.57 -8.12
C GLN A 34 -24.76 4.94 -8.26
N THR A 35 -26.00 5.09 -7.78
CA THR A 35 -26.81 6.30 -7.91
C THR A 35 -27.00 6.98 -6.56
N ILE A 36 -27.14 8.32 -6.59
CA ILE A 36 -27.70 9.10 -5.48
C ILE A 36 -29.18 9.29 -5.76
N ALA A 37 -30.03 8.54 -5.04
CA ALA A 37 -31.44 8.45 -5.39
C ALA A 37 -32.31 9.58 -4.80
N THR A 38 -31.91 10.20 -3.69
CA THR A 38 -32.73 11.18 -2.95
C THR A 38 -31.89 12.33 -2.41
N GLU A 39 -32.54 13.47 -2.13
CA GLU A 39 -31.87 14.58 -1.43
C GLU A 39 -31.38 14.20 -0.04
N HIS A 40 -32.11 13.37 0.69
CA HIS A 40 -31.64 12.83 1.97
C HIS A 40 -30.30 12.07 1.82
N HIS A 41 -30.13 11.33 0.72
CA HIS A 41 -28.86 10.66 0.42
C HIS A 41 -27.74 11.67 0.15
N LYS A 42 -28.00 12.79 -0.57
CA LYS A 42 -27.05 13.89 -0.72
C LYS A 42 -26.65 14.50 0.63
N ASP A 43 -27.61 14.74 1.52
CA ASP A 43 -27.36 15.31 2.84
C ASP A 43 -26.49 14.39 3.72
N MET A 44 -26.73 13.07 3.66
CA MET A 44 -25.87 12.09 4.34
C MET A 44 -24.43 12.12 3.80
N LEU A 45 -24.25 12.24 2.49
CA LEU A 45 -22.92 12.33 1.86
C LEU A 45 -22.23 13.65 2.25
N ARG A 46 -22.98 14.77 2.29
CA ARG A 46 -22.49 16.07 2.74
C ARG A 46 -22.02 16.03 4.20
N ALA A 47 -22.81 15.44 5.09
CA ALA A 47 -22.49 15.28 6.51
C ALA A 47 -21.23 14.41 6.73
N ARG A 48 -20.95 13.47 5.83
CA ARG A 48 -19.75 12.61 5.85
C ARG A 48 -18.54 13.21 5.14
N GLN A 49 -18.64 14.47 4.67
CA GLN A 49 -17.61 15.13 3.88
C GLN A 49 -17.15 14.23 2.69
N ALA A 50 -18.15 13.72 1.95
CA ALA A 50 -17.91 12.85 0.81
C ALA A 50 -17.03 13.53 -0.24
N GLY A 51 -16.03 12.82 -0.72
CA GLY A 51 -15.09 13.31 -1.71
C GLY A 51 -14.76 12.27 -2.77
N ILE A 52 -14.09 12.70 -3.80
CA ILE A 52 -13.61 11.90 -4.92
C ILE A 52 -12.10 12.12 -5.09
N THR A 53 -11.40 11.19 -5.74
CA THR A 53 -9.96 11.36 -5.97
C THR A 53 -9.70 12.61 -6.81
N LEU A 54 -8.54 13.25 -6.65
CA LEU A 54 -8.21 14.43 -7.47
C LEU A 54 -8.19 14.12 -8.96
N ILE A 55 -7.73 12.94 -9.35
CA ILE A 55 -7.70 12.48 -10.74
C ILE A 55 -9.13 12.39 -11.31
N ASP A 56 -10.05 11.78 -10.53
CA ASP A 56 -11.45 11.70 -10.93
C ASP A 56 -12.11 13.07 -10.99
N ALA A 57 -11.78 13.96 -10.03
CA ALA A 57 -12.31 15.33 -10.03
C ALA A 57 -11.87 16.11 -11.26
N GLU A 58 -10.60 16.05 -11.63
CA GLU A 58 -10.07 16.72 -12.83
C GLU A 58 -10.67 16.15 -14.12
N ALA A 59 -10.78 14.83 -14.22
CA ALA A 59 -11.36 14.17 -15.38
C ALA A 59 -12.85 14.51 -15.51
N TRP A 60 -13.59 14.47 -14.41
CA TRP A 60 -15.01 14.80 -14.41
C TRP A 60 -15.28 16.26 -14.74
N GLN A 61 -14.44 17.17 -14.23
CA GLN A 61 -14.51 18.60 -14.60
C GLN A 61 -14.29 18.81 -16.10
N LYS A 62 -13.31 18.14 -16.70
CA LYS A 62 -13.09 18.23 -18.16
C LYS A 62 -14.25 17.66 -18.97
N SER A 63 -14.83 16.55 -18.51
CA SER A 63 -16.02 15.99 -19.15
C SER A 63 -17.18 16.97 -19.09
N TYR A 64 -17.35 17.67 -17.96
CA TYR A 64 -18.34 18.72 -17.80
C TYR A 64 -18.07 19.91 -18.73
N ASP A 65 -16.83 20.41 -18.75
CA ASP A 65 -16.44 21.55 -19.62
C ASP A 65 -16.66 21.22 -21.10
N ARG A 66 -16.33 20.00 -21.53
CA ARG A 66 -16.61 19.55 -22.91
C ARG A 66 -18.10 19.52 -23.20
N MET A 67 -18.92 19.02 -22.27
CA MET A 67 -20.38 18.99 -22.42
C MET A 67 -20.92 20.40 -22.52
N ILE A 68 -20.49 21.31 -21.66
CA ILE A 68 -20.91 22.73 -21.68
C ILE A 68 -20.52 23.41 -23.00
N ASN A 69 -19.28 23.19 -23.48
CA ASN A 69 -18.82 23.73 -24.75
C ASN A 69 -19.66 23.20 -25.93
N GLY A 70 -20.00 21.90 -25.94
CA GLY A 70 -20.89 21.33 -26.94
C GLY A 70 -22.28 21.99 -26.93
N LEU A 71 -22.88 22.18 -25.74
CA LEU A 71 -24.16 22.87 -25.62
C LEU A 71 -24.10 24.31 -26.10
N MET A 72 -22.98 25.01 -25.89
CA MET A 72 -22.75 26.36 -26.41
C MET A 72 -22.64 26.38 -27.95
N GLU A 73 -21.89 25.44 -28.52
CA GLU A 73 -21.75 25.29 -29.99
C GLU A 73 -23.08 24.94 -30.66
N ASP A 74 -23.91 24.14 -30.00
CA ASP A 74 -25.26 23.79 -30.44
C ASP A 74 -26.28 24.93 -30.27
N GLY A 75 -25.86 26.09 -29.72
CA GLY A 75 -26.70 27.28 -29.54
C GLY A 75 -27.75 27.13 -28.44
N VAL A 76 -27.54 26.26 -27.44
CA VAL A 76 -28.45 26.10 -26.30
C VAL A 76 -28.48 27.38 -25.46
N PRO A 77 -29.67 27.90 -25.04
CA PRO A 77 -29.76 29.11 -24.23
C PRO A 77 -28.97 29.01 -22.91
N MET A 78 -28.27 30.09 -22.54
CA MET A 78 -27.44 30.15 -21.33
C MET A 78 -28.20 29.80 -20.04
N GLU A 79 -29.50 30.09 -19.97
CA GLU A 79 -30.36 29.76 -18.83
C GLU A 79 -30.52 28.22 -18.63
N VAL A 80 -30.43 27.45 -19.72
CA VAL A 80 -30.47 25.99 -19.72
C VAL A 80 -29.09 25.44 -19.34
N ILE A 81 -28.03 26.01 -19.93
CA ILE A 81 -26.65 25.64 -19.66
C ILE A 81 -26.32 25.87 -18.18
N ALA A 82 -26.76 26.96 -17.57
CA ALA A 82 -26.53 27.26 -16.16
C ALA A 82 -27.15 26.23 -15.17
N LYS A 83 -28.07 25.41 -15.66
CA LYS A 83 -28.73 24.34 -14.87
C LYS A 83 -28.21 22.93 -15.22
N ALA A 84 -27.17 22.85 -16.04
CA ALA A 84 -26.62 21.56 -16.47
C ALA A 84 -25.99 20.83 -15.29
N PHE A 85 -26.30 19.54 -15.17
CA PHE A 85 -25.68 18.64 -14.21
C PHE A 85 -24.38 18.06 -14.77
N MET A 86 -23.54 17.57 -13.86
CA MET A 86 -22.35 16.82 -14.21
C MET A 86 -22.72 15.56 -15.03
N PRO A 87 -21.94 15.21 -16.07
CA PRO A 87 -22.23 14.04 -16.89
C PRO A 87 -22.10 12.76 -16.06
N SER A 88 -22.94 11.77 -16.38
CA SER A 88 -22.90 10.43 -15.75
C SER A 88 -21.81 9.54 -16.32
N GLU A 89 -21.02 10.02 -17.28
CA GLU A 89 -19.92 9.33 -17.94
C GLU A 89 -18.70 10.23 -18.06
N ILE A 90 -17.52 9.67 -17.84
CA ILE A 90 -16.22 10.31 -18.07
C ILE A 90 -15.52 9.50 -19.16
N LEU A 91 -15.07 10.14 -20.22
CA LEU A 91 -14.31 9.48 -21.27
C LEU A 91 -12.87 9.23 -20.80
N GLU A 92 -12.26 8.14 -21.29
CA GLU A 92 -10.87 7.84 -20.99
C GLU A 92 -9.90 8.97 -21.41
N SER A 93 -10.24 9.68 -22.49
CA SER A 93 -9.50 10.87 -22.96
C SER A 93 -9.52 12.06 -22.00
N ASP A 94 -10.46 12.11 -21.05
CA ASP A 94 -10.54 13.18 -20.06
C ASP A 94 -9.52 13.01 -18.94
N TYR A 95 -9.08 11.77 -18.72
CA TYR A 95 -8.06 11.47 -17.73
C TYR A 95 -6.67 11.89 -18.22
N ARG A 96 -6.01 12.76 -17.45
CA ARG A 96 -4.57 13.03 -17.63
C ARG A 96 -3.80 12.12 -16.70
N VAL A 97 -3.44 10.95 -17.19
CA VAL A 97 -2.51 10.08 -16.49
C VAL A 97 -1.11 10.41 -16.98
N GLY A 98 -0.31 11.07 -16.15
CA GLY A 98 1.11 11.26 -16.44
C GLY A 98 1.82 9.90 -16.45
N ARG A 99 2.78 9.73 -17.38
CA ARG A 99 3.67 8.56 -17.38
C ARG A 99 4.61 8.55 -16.18
N GLU A 100 4.89 9.73 -15.62
CA GLU A 100 5.77 9.88 -14.47
C GLU A 100 4.94 10.06 -13.20
N VAL A 101 5.20 9.20 -12.23
CA VAL A 101 4.68 9.35 -10.88
C VAL A 101 5.70 10.15 -10.09
N HIS A 102 5.29 11.29 -9.56
CA HIS A 102 6.13 12.16 -8.75
C HIS A 102 5.87 11.95 -7.26
N GLY A 103 6.75 12.51 -6.43
CA GLY A 103 6.60 12.47 -4.98
C GLY A 103 7.31 11.31 -4.32
N GLY A 104 6.94 11.06 -3.05
CA GLY A 104 7.53 10.04 -2.18
C GLY A 104 6.67 8.78 -2.06
N TRP A 105 7.00 7.94 -1.07
CA TRP A 105 6.33 6.66 -0.84
C TRP A 105 4.83 6.78 -0.57
N LEU A 106 4.38 7.83 0.11
CA LEU A 106 2.96 8.03 0.39
C LEU A 106 2.18 8.47 -0.85
N ASP A 107 2.82 9.23 -1.77
CA ASP A 107 2.22 9.58 -3.05
C ASP A 107 2.06 8.33 -3.94
N LEU A 108 3.09 7.47 -3.99
CA LEU A 108 3.01 6.17 -4.67
C LEU A 108 1.90 5.29 -4.09
N GLN A 109 1.79 5.26 -2.77
CA GLN A 109 0.76 4.49 -2.07
C GLN A 109 -0.65 4.97 -2.46
N ASP A 110 -0.86 6.28 -2.58
CA ASP A 110 -2.13 6.85 -3.01
C ASP A 110 -2.49 6.49 -4.47
N VAL A 111 -1.51 6.61 -5.38
CA VAL A 111 -1.71 6.25 -6.80
C VAL A 111 -2.01 4.75 -6.94
N LEU A 112 -1.26 3.89 -6.24
CA LEU A 112 -1.47 2.45 -6.26
C LEU A 112 -2.82 2.06 -5.63
N LEU A 113 -3.21 2.70 -4.53
CA LEU A 113 -4.50 2.45 -3.88
C LEU A 113 -5.66 2.72 -4.84
N GLY A 114 -5.61 3.86 -5.54
CA GLY A 114 -6.61 4.21 -6.55
C GLY A 114 -6.70 3.16 -7.66
N LEU A 115 -5.56 2.69 -8.18
CA LEU A 115 -5.52 1.65 -9.21
C LEU A 115 -6.08 0.32 -8.71
N LEU A 116 -5.60 -0.17 -7.56
CA LEU A 116 -6.04 -1.45 -6.99
C LEU A 116 -7.53 -1.46 -6.68
N TYR A 117 -8.08 -0.31 -6.23
CA TYR A 117 -9.51 -0.20 -5.90
C TYR A 117 -10.40 -0.06 -7.14
N GLN A 118 -9.90 0.50 -8.22
CA GLN A 118 -10.61 0.48 -9.50
C GLN A 118 -10.72 -0.96 -10.06
N GLY A 119 -9.72 -1.80 -9.80
CA GLY A 119 -9.75 -3.19 -10.25
C GLY A 119 -9.85 -3.27 -11.78
N ALA A 120 -10.74 -4.09 -12.32
CA ALA A 120 -10.94 -4.23 -13.77
C ALA A 120 -11.30 -2.93 -14.50
N ASP A 121 -11.85 -1.94 -13.77
CA ASP A 121 -12.25 -0.64 -14.33
C ASP A 121 -11.12 0.41 -14.24
N ALA A 122 -9.88 0.00 -13.96
CA ALA A 122 -8.77 0.93 -13.83
C ALA A 122 -8.45 1.63 -15.15
N ILE A 123 -8.25 2.95 -15.06
CA ILE A 123 -7.97 3.79 -16.20
C ILE A 123 -6.47 3.84 -16.44
N GLN A 124 -6.06 3.59 -17.69
CA GLN A 124 -4.66 3.54 -18.12
C GLN A 124 -3.76 2.75 -17.13
N PRO A 125 -4.16 1.50 -16.77
CA PRO A 125 -3.50 0.77 -15.69
C PRO A 125 -2.03 0.48 -15.97
N LEU A 126 -1.66 0.16 -17.22
CA LEU A 126 -0.28 -0.15 -17.59
C LEU A 126 0.65 1.04 -17.38
N VAL A 127 0.27 2.21 -17.86
CA VAL A 127 1.08 3.44 -17.71
C VAL A 127 1.29 3.78 -16.24
N ARG A 128 0.23 3.61 -15.42
CA ARG A 128 0.30 3.86 -13.97
C ARG A 128 1.18 2.84 -13.26
N LEU A 129 1.05 1.56 -13.58
CA LEU A 129 1.88 0.49 -13.00
C LEU A 129 3.37 0.68 -13.35
N GLU A 130 3.68 1.02 -14.60
CA GLU A 130 5.05 1.32 -15.04
C GLU A 130 5.62 2.52 -14.29
N GLY A 131 4.85 3.60 -14.15
CA GLY A 131 5.26 4.78 -13.39
C GLY A 131 5.49 4.49 -11.91
N ILE A 132 4.62 3.69 -11.27
CA ILE A 132 4.77 3.25 -9.88
C ILE A 132 6.02 2.38 -9.73
N GLU A 133 6.22 1.38 -10.60
CA GLU A 133 7.41 0.51 -10.57
C GLU A 133 8.69 1.33 -10.68
N HIS A 134 8.77 2.19 -11.69
CA HIS A 134 9.95 3.02 -11.93
C HIS A 134 10.29 3.89 -10.72
N ARG A 135 9.31 4.65 -10.23
CA ARG A 135 9.52 5.55 -9.10
C ARG A 135 9.80 4.82 -7.80
N ALA A 136 9.12 3.71 -7.52
CA ALA A 136 9.36 2.91 -6.32
C ALA A 136 10.80 2.35 -6.29
N LEU A 137 11.29 1.83 -7.42
CA LEU A 137 12.66 1.30 -7.51
C LEU A 137 13.70 2.42 -7.43
N GLU A 138 13.44 3.59 -8.03
CA GLU A 138 14.31 4.76 -7.88
C GLU A 138 14.45 5.16 -6.40
N LEU A 139 13.34 5.32 -5.69
CA LEU A 139 13.33 5.68 -4.28
C LEU A 139 13.99 4.61 -3.42
N LEU A 140 13.69 3.33 -3.67
CA LEU A 140 14.27 2.21 -2.94
C LEU A 140 15.79 2.13 -3.10
N HIS A 141 16.30 2.27 -4.32
CA HIS A 141 17.74 2.19 -4.57
C HIS A 141 18.49 3.42 -4.06
N LYS A 142 17.81 4.57 -4.01
CA LYS A 142 18.39 5.80 -3.45
C LYS A 142 18.55 5.71 -1.93
N ASP A 143 17.53 5.27 -1.20
CA ASP A 143 17.57 5.15 0.26
C ASP A 143 16.67 4.01 0.75
N PRO A 144 17.19 2.77 0.84
CA PRO A 144 16.44 1.62 1.34
C PRO A 144 15.98 1.77 2.80
N GLU A 145 16.74 2.50 3.62
CA GLU A 145 16.42 2.69 5.03
C GLU A 145 15.21 3.62 5.20
N GLU A 146 15.16 4.72 4.45
CA GLU A 146 14.00 5.62 4.41
C GLU A 146 12.77 4.90 3.87
N CYS A 147 12.94 4.11 2.80
CA CYS A 147 11.88 3.30 2.22
C CYS A 147 11.22 2.39 3.26
N LEU A 148 12.03 1.56 3.91
CA LEU A 148 11.54 0.64 4.94
C LEU A 148 10.90 1.42 6.09
N PHE A 149 11.53 2.52 6.53
CA PHE A 149 11.01 3.34 7.62
C PHE A 149 9.60 3.86 7.32
N ILE A 150 9.41 4.48 6.16
CA ILE A 150 8.10 5.05 5.78
C ILE A 150 7.05 3.96 5.62
N LEU A 151 7.36 2.85 4.94
CA LEU A 151 6.39 1.80 4.67
C LEU A 151 6.02 0.99 5.93
N PHE A 152 6.98 0.74 6.85
CA PHE A 152 6.65 0.09 8.13
C PHE A 152 5.83 1.02 9.05
N GLN A 153 6.08 2.32 9.04
CA GLN A 153 5.23 3.28 9.76
C GLN A 153 3.82 3.34 9.15
N ALA A 154 3.71 3.42 7.82
CA ALA A 154 2.43 3.44 7.10
C ALA A 154 1.63 2.15 7.30
N LEU A 155 2.28 0.98 7.43
CA LEU A 155 1.61 -0.31 7.66
C LEU A 155 0.82 -0.32 8.99
N THR A 156 1.25 0.46 9.97
CA THR A 156 0.58 0.57 11.28
C THR A 156 -0.62 1.52 11.26
N ASP A 157 -0.75 2.35 10.23
CA ASP A 157 -1.85 3.29 10.04
C ASP A 157 -2.82 2.80 8.95
N LEU A 158 -3.86 2.09 9.39
CA LEU A 158 -4.88 1.55 8.48
C LEU A 158 -5.71 2.63 7.76
N THR A 159 -5.59 3.91 8.13
CA THR A 159 -6.30 5.03 7.46
C THR A 159 -5.64 5.41 6.14
N LEU A 160 -4.36 5.09 5.96
CA LEU A 160 -3.60 5.35 4.74
C LEU A 160 -3.92 4.41 3.56
N GLY A 161 -4.76 3.38 3.76
CA GLY A 161 -5.08 2.42 2.71
C GLY A 161 -4.21 1.16 2.75
N TYR A 162 -4.65 0.18 3.53
CA TYR A 162 -3.91 -1.04 3.84
C TYR A 162 -3.44 -1.82 2.59
N SER A 163 -4.30 -1.97 1.57
CA SER A 163 -3.98 -2.81 0.40
C SER A 163 -2.76 -2.31 -0.39
N ALA A 164 -2.66 -1.00 -0.62
CA ALA A 164 -1.53 -0.42 -1.34
C ALA A 164 -0.25 -0.41 -0.50
N THR A 165 -0.34 -0.08 0.80
CA THR A 165 0.81 -0.15 1.71
C THR A 165 1.35 -1.57 1.79
N HIS A 166 0.46 -2.57 1.90
CA HIS A 166 0.83 -3.98 1.90
C HIS A 166 1.54 -4.39 0.61
N ALA A 167 0.99 -4.02 -0.55
CA ALA A 167 1.56 -4.35 -1.85
C ALA A 167 2.95 -3.71 -2.05
N LEU A 168 3.10 -2.42 -1.75
CA LEU A 168 4.40 -1.72 -1.83
C LEU A 168 5.44 -2.35 -0.90
N LEU A 169 5.07 -2.61 0.36
CA LEU A 169 6.02 -3.20 1.29
C LEU A 169 6.39 -4.63 0.89
N ALA A 170 5.43 -5.45 0.41
CA ALA A 170 5.72 -6.78 -0.10
C ALA A 170 6.66 -6.73 -1.31
N ALA A 171 6.44 -5.79 -2.26
CA ALA A 171 7.31 -5.60 -3.41
C ALA A 171 8.74 -5.20 -3.00
N VAL A 172 8.87 -4.28 -2.04
CA VAL A 172 10.17 -3.87 -1.48
C VAL A 172 10.88 -5.04 -0.79
N VAL A 173 10.15 -5.83 0.02
CA VAL A 173 10.71 -7.03 0.67
C VAL A 173 11.16 -8.05 -0.36
N CYS A 174 10.40 -8.28 -1.44
CA CYS A 174 10.79 -9.14 -2.55
C CYS A 174 12.07 -8.64 -3.22
N GLU A 175 12.15 -7.35 -3.57
CA GLU A 175 13.32 -6.76 -4.24
C GLU A 175 14.58 -6.88 -3.38
N LEU A 176 14.53 -6.48 -2.11
CA LEU A 176 15.66 -6.58 -1.20
C LEU A 176 16.10 -8.04 -0.97
N THR A 177 15.14 -8.97 -0.88
CA THR A 177 15.43 -10.40 -0.73
C THR A 177 16.10 -10.97 -1.97
N THR A 178 15.61 -10.64 -3.16
CA THR A 178 16.14 -11.16 -4.42
C THR A 178 17.50 -10.55 -4.78
N ILE A 179 17.76 -9.29 -4.40
CA ILE A 179 19.10 -8.69 -4.43
C ILE A 179 20.06 -9.51 -3.57
N LYS A 180 19.64 -9.84 -2.32
CA LYS A 180 20.47 -10.63 -1.40
C LYS A 180 20.75 -12.04 -1.92
N LEU A 181 19.83 -12.62 -2.68
CA LEU A 181 19.96 -13.92 -3.33
C LEU A 181 20.76 -13.87 -4.63
N GLY A 182 21.13 -12.69 -5.13
CA GLY A 182 21.86 -12.51 -6.39
C GLY A 182 21.04 -12.84 -7.63
N MET A 183 19.70 -12.71 -7.57
CA MET A 183 18.81 -12.99 -8.70
C MET A 183 18.96 -11.94 -9.80
N ALA A 184 18.82 -12.38 -11.06
CA ALA A 184 18.94 -11.51 -12.22
C ALA A 184 17.89 -10.39 -12.25
N VAL A 185 18.28 -9.18 -12.70
CA VAL A 185 17.40 -8.00 -12.74
C VAL A 185 16.05 -8.26 -13.44
N PRO A 186 15.97 -8.94 -14.61
CA PRO A 186 14.68 -9.19 -15.24
C PRO A 186 13.72 -9.98 -14.34
N VAL A 187 14.22 -11.02 -13.65
CA VAL A 187 13.41 -11.84 -12.74
C VAL A 187 12.91 -11.01 -11.55
N ARG A 188 13.78 -10.16 -11.00
CA ARG A 188 13.42 -9.27 -9.89
C ARG A 188 12.32 -8.29 -10.29
N ARG A 189 12.42 -7.70 -11.49
CA ARG A 189 11.41 -6.77 -12.03
C ARG A 189 10.04 -7.43 -12.19
N VAL A 190 10.00 -8.64 -12.74
CA VAL A 190 8.75 -9.41 -12.87
C VAL A 190 8.13 -9.66 -11.49
N LEU A 191 8.94 -10.11 -10.53
CA LEU A 191 8.48 -10.36 -9.17
C LEU A 191 7.99 -9.08 -8.49
N PHE A 192 8.66 -7.95 -8.69
CA PHE A 192 8.25 -6.66 -8.14
C PHE A 192 6.87 -6.25 -8.64
N ARG A 193 6.64 -6.33 -9.97
CA ARG A 193 5.33 -6.05 -10.58
C ARG A 193 4.24 -7.00 -10.09
N ALA A 194 4.56 -8.30 -9.98
CA ALA A 194 3.64 -9.28 -9.41
C ALA A 194 3.26 -8.93 -7.97
N ALA A 195 4.22 -8.53 -7.13
CA ALA A 195 3.97 -8.15 -5.74
C ALA A 195 3.10 -6.89 -5.60
N LEU A 196 3.26 -5.89 -6.49
CA LEU A 196 2.40 -4.70 -6.53
C LEU A 196 0.92 -5.04 -6.81
N THR A 197 0.66 -6.14 -7.53
CA THR A 197 -0.66 -6.46 -8.07
C THR A 197 -1.27 -7.76 -7.55
N MET A 198 -0.52 -8.55 -6.75
CA MET A 198 -0.93 -9.89 -6.28
C MET A 198 -2.33 -9.94 -5.66
N ASN A 199 -2.73 -8.89 -4.97
CA ASN A 199 -3.99 -8.81 -4.24
C ASN A 199 -5.07 -7.96 -4.94
N ILE A 200 -4.88 -7.59 -6.23
CA ILE A 200 -5.83 -6.73 -6.96
C ILE A 200 -7.25 -7.33 -6.97
N GLY A 201 -7.38 -8.66 -7.06
CA GLY A 201 -8.66 -9.36 -7.03
C GLY A 201 -9.46 -9.20 -5.72
N MET A 202 -8.79 -8.82 -4.61
CA MET A 202 -9.46 -8.59 -3.32
C MET A 202 -9.12 -7.24 -2.67
N ALA A 203 -8.50 -6.30 -3.36
CA ALA A 203 -7.93 -5.09 -2.78
C ALA A 203 -8.93 -4.28 -1.93
N ARG A 204 -10.18 -4.14 -2.39
CA ARG A 204 -11.26 -3.45 -1.64
C ARG A 204 -11.63 -4.20 -0.36
N ALA A 205 -11.74 -5.51 -0.41
CA ALA A 205 -12.07 -6.35 0.73
C ALA A 205 -10.91 -6.43 1.73
N GLN A 206 -9.67 -6.41 1.27
CA GLN A 206 -8.48 -6.49 2.11
C GLN A 206 -8.43 -5.37 3.15
N GLY A 207 -8.78 -4.13 2.76
CA GLY A 207 -8.88 -3.00 3.68
C GLY A 207 -10.01 -3.17 4.73
N THR A 208 -11.14 -3.76 4.34
CA THR A 208 -12.26 -4.07 5.25
C THR A 208 -11.86 -5.18 6.24
N LEU A 209 -11.26 -6.27 5.74
CA LEU A 209 -10.77 -7.40 6.53
C LEU A 209 -9.72 -6.98 7.58
N ALA A 210 -8.89 -5.98 7.27
CA ALA A 210 -7.92 -5.46 8.22
C ALA A 210 -8.56 -4.68 9.38
N ARG A 211 -9.74 -4.06 9.15
CA ARG A 211 -10.44 -3.20 10.13
C ARG A 211 -11.59 -3.87 10.87
N GLN A 212 -12.11 -5.01 10.39
CA GLN A 212 -13.22 -5.70 11.06
C GLN A 212 -12.75 -6.46 12.30
N SER A 213 -13.63 -6.55 13.30
CA SER A 213 -13.44 -7.30 14.55
C SER A 213 -13.88 -8.76 14.47
N GLU A 214 -14.75 -9.06 13.51
CA GLU A 214 -15.32 -10.38 13.32
C GLU A 214 -14.42 -11.24 12.41
N ALA A 215 -14.52 -12.56 12.56
CA ALA A 215 -13.88 -13.50 11.63
C ALA A 215 -14.46 -13.30 10.21
N PRO A 216 -13.68 -13.56 9.14
CA PRO A 216 -14.18 -13.47 7.79
C PRO A 216 -15.44 -14.31 7.57
N SER A 217 -16.46 -13.73 6.92
CA SER A 217 -17.66 -14.46 6.48
C SER A 217 -17.31 -15.52 5.42
N ASP A 218 -18.27 -16.40 5.08
CA ASP A 218 -18.05 -17.40 4.04
C ASP A 218 -17.75 -16.78 2.68
N ASP A 219 -18.44 -15.69 2.32
CA ASP A 219 -18.18 -14.94 1.09
C ASP A 219 -16.80 -14.30 1.11
N GLN A 220 -16.38 -13.74 2.24
CA GLN A 220 -15.02 -13.19 2.39
C GLN A 220 -13.96 -14.29 2.32
N ARG A 221 -14.20 -15.47 2.92
CA ARG A 221 -13.29 -16.61 2.80
C ARG A 221 -13.18 -17.09 1.36
N LYS A 222 -14.31 -17.15 0.64
CA LYS A 222 -14.33 -17.48 -0.77
C LYS A 222 -13.52 -16.46 -1.58
N LEU A 223 -13.75 -15.16 -1.37
CA LEU A 223 -13.01 -14.09 -2.04
C LEU A 223 -11.49 -14.18 -1.75
N ILE A 224 -11.12 -14.44 -0.49
CA ILE A 224 -9.70 -14.64 -0.11
C ILE A 224 -9.09 -15.84 -0.86
N LYS A 225 -9.86 -16.90 -1.07
CA LYS A 225 -9.39 -18.08 -1.81
C LYS A 225 -9.27 -17.81 -3.32
N ASP A 226 -10.24 -17.08 -3.87
CA ASP A 226 -10.39 -16.92 -5.31
C ASP A 226 -9.66 -15.67 -5.86
N HIS A 227 -9.09 -14.81 -4.98
CA HIS A 227 -8.45 -13.57 -5.45
C HIS A 227 -7.24 -13.77 -6.38
N PRO A 228 -6.41 -14.85 -6.30
CA PRO A 228 -5.30 -14.99 -7.21
C PRO A 228 -5.74 -15.20 -8.67
N PRO A 229 -6.65 -16.16 -8.99
CA PRO A 229 -7.19 -16.25 -10.35
C PRO A 229 -7.94 -14.99 -10.80
N MET A 230 -8.72 -14.35 -9.92
CA MET A 230 -9.37 -13.08 -10.24
C MET A 230 -8.36 -11.97 -10.56
N GLY A 231 -7.26 -11.89 -9.80
CA GLY A 231 -6.16 -10.96 -10.07
C GLY A 231 -5.52 -11.21 -11.43
N HIS A 232 -5.27 -12.46 -11.77
CA HIS A 232 -4.77 -12.87 -13.09
C HIS A 232 -5.68 -12.37 -14.21
N GLU A 233 -7.00 -12.61 -14.12
CA GLU A 233 -7.99 -12.17 -15.12
C GLU A 233 -8.00 -10.64 -15.28
N ILE A 234 -7.96 -9.89 -14.15
CA ILE A 234 -7.89 -8.42 -14.17
C ILE A 234 -6.62 -7.95 -14.90
N LEU A 235 -5.47 -8.54 -14.60
CA LEU A 235 -4.19 -8.16 -15.22
C LEU A 235 -4.15 -8.50 -16.72
N GLN A 236 -4.74 -9.61 -17.13
CA GLN A 236 -4.94 -9.92 -18.57
C GLN A 236 -5.84 -8.88 -19.23
N GLY A 237 -6.92 -8.46 -18.56
CA GLY A 237 -7.80 -7.38 -19.00
C GLY A 237 -7.09 -6.03 -19.17
N PHE A 238 -6.04 -5.76 -18.40
CA PHE A 238 -5.17 -4.60 -18.56
C PHE A 238 -4.26 -4.70 -19.81
N GLY A 239 -4.16 -5.85 -20.43
CA GLY A 239 -3.27 -6.12 -21.55
C GLY A 239 -1.87 -6.58 -21.14
N ILE A 240 -1.67 -7.03 -19.90
CA ILE A 240 -0.39 -7.63 -19.48
C ILE A 240 -0.23 -8.98 -20.20
N GLN A 241 0.87 -9.11 -20.94
CA GLN A 241 1.24 -10.32 -21.70
C GLN A 241 2.44 -11.06 -21.08
N ASP A 242 3.02 -10.55 -20.01
CA ASP A 242 4.14 -11.16 -19.30
C ASP A 242 3.64 -12.42 -18.56
N GLU A 243 3.85 -13.60 -19.19
CA GLU A 243 3.41 -14.87 -18.63
C GLU A 243 3.98 -15.15 -17.25
N ASP A 244 5.21 -14.71 -16.98
CA ASP A 244 5.83 -14.92 -15.68
C ASP A 244 5.14 -14.08 -14.59
N GLN A 245 4.80 -12.82 -14.88
CA GLN A 245 4.05 -11.99 -13.95
C GLN A 245 2.65 -12.58 -13.69
N LEU A 246 1.94 -12.99 -14.71
CA LEU A 246 0.60 -13.59 -14.61
C LEU A 246 0.63 -14.90 -13.82
N ASP A 247 1.61 -15.77 -14.08
CA ASP A 247 1.81 -17.02 -13.36
C ASP A 247 2.10 -16.79 -11.87
N ILE A 248 3.01 -15.86 -11.56
CA ILE A 248 3.35 -15.54 -10.17
C ILE A 248 2.12 -15.03 -9.41
N VAL A 249 1.32 -14.13 -10.01
CA VAL A 249 0.09 -13.63 -9.38
C VAL A 249 -0.95 -14.73 -9.21
N HIS A 250 -1.14 -15.61 -10.20
CA HIS A 250 -2.13 -16.67 -10.14
C HIS A 250 -1.82 -17.70 -9.04
N TRP A 251 -0.55 -18.07 -8.88
CA TRP A 251 -0.15 -19.22 -8.06
C TRP A 251 0.58 -18.84 -6.75
N HIS A 252 0.61 -17.57 -6.33
CA HIS A 252 1.40 -17.14 -5.17
C HIS A 252 0.94 -17.75 -3.83
N HIS A 253 -0.28 -18.24 -3.72
CA HIS A 253 -0.77 -18.97 -2.54
C HIS A 253 -0.77 -20.49 -2.70
N ASP A 254 -0.57 -21.01 -3.91
CA ASP A 254 -0.61 -22.43 -4.14
C ASP A 254 0.61 -23.12 -3.49
N GLN A 255 0.32 -24.23 -2.83
CA GLN A 255 1.34 -25.09 -2.22
C GLN A 255 1.74 -26.26 -3.12
N ASP A 256 0.93 -26.56 -4.13
CA ASP A 256 1.25 -27.59 -5.13
C ASP A 256 2.24 -27.01 -6.14
N GLU A 257 3.48 -27.46 -6.03
CA GLU A 257 4.58 -26.96 -6.86
C GLU A 257 4.51 -27.43 -8.30
N SER A 258 3.65 -28.40 -8.61
CA SER A 258 3.39 -28.86 -9.97
C SER A 258 2.52 -27.88 -10.77
N ASN A 259 1.80 -26.97 -10.09
CA ASN A 259 1.01 -25.93 -10.73
C ASN A 259 1.86 -24.76 -11.21
N GLY A 260 1.44 -24.13 -12.30
CA GLY A 260 2.11 -22.98 -12.88
C GLY A 260 3.46 -23.31 -13.54
N LEU A 261 4.21 -22.27 -13.88
CA LEU A 261 5.48 -22.39 -14.61
C LEU A 261 6.62 -22.78 -13.66
N ALA A 262 7.31 -23.88 -13.93
CA ALA A 262 8.39 -24.39 -13.09
C ALA A 262 9.51 -23.35 -12.86
N ARG A 263 9.81 -22.50 -13.86
CA ARG A 263 10.81 -21.42 -13.75
C ARG A 263 10.45 -20.36 -12.69
N ASN A 264 9.17 -20.24 -12.34
CA ASN A 264 8.68 -19.26 -11.36
C ASN A 264 8.51 -19.80 -9.93
N LEU A 265 8.84 -21.05 -9.69
CA LEU A 265 8.66 -21.68 -8.38
C LEU A 265 9.32 -20.88 -7.25
N HIS A 266 10.57 -20.44 -7.43
CA HIS A 266 11.29 -19.67 -6.42
C HIS A 266 10.68 -18.28 -6.22
N THR A 267 10.29 -17.57 -7.28
CA THR A 267 9.66 -16.25 -7.20
C THR A 267 8.28 -16.31 -6.54
N ARG A 268 7.48 -17.35 -6.82
CA ARG A 268 6.20 -17.59 -6.12
C ARG A 268 6.39 -17.84 -4.63
N ARG A 269 7.40 -18.64 -4.26
CA ARG A 269 7.74 -18.90 -2.84
C ARG A 269 8.17 -17.60 -2.14
N ILE A 270 9.03 -16.79 -2.78
CA ILE A 270 9.49 -15.51 -2.22
C ILE A 270 8.30 -14.56 -2.05
N LEU A 271 7.41 -14.45 -3.06
CA LEU A 271 6.22 -13.60 -2.96
C LEU A 271 5.30 -14.05 -1.82
N ARG A 272 4.98 -15.33 -1.73
CA ARG A 272 4.16 -15.89 -0.63
C ARG A 272 4.75 -15.61 0.75
N MET A 273 6.08 -15.70 0.87
CA MET A 273 6.77 -15.38 2.12
C MET A 273 6.68 -13.89 2.45
N ALA A 274 6.91 -13.00 1.47
CA ALA A 274 6.82 -11.56 1.65
C ALA A 274 5.38 -11.13 1.99
N ASP A 275 4.37 -11.63 1.29
CA ASP A 275 2.95 -11.41 1.57
C ASP A 275 2.60 -11.83 3.00
N SER A 276 2.94 -13.06 3.38
CA SER A 276 2.69 -13.59 4.73
C SER A 276 3.44 -12.81 5.80
N PHE A 277 4.68 -12.39 5.54
CA PHE A 277 5.47 -11.56 6.45
C PHE A 277 4.78 -10.23 6.71
N VAL A 278 4.46 -9.47 5.67
CA VAL A 278 3.78 -8.17 5.78
C VAL A 278 2.40 -8.33 6.44
N ALA A 279 1.63 -9.35 6.07
CA ALA A 279 0.33 -9.63 6.68
C ALA A 279 0.42 -9.91 8.19
N LYS A 280 1.49 -10.57 8.68
CA LYS A 280 1.70 -10.83 10.12
C LYS A 280 2.08 -9.58 10.91
N LEU A 281 2.75 -8.62 10.28
CA LEU A 281 3.20 -7.37 10.88
C LEU A 281 2.10 -6.31 10.96
N ALA A 282 1.11 -6.39 10.08
CA ALA A 282 0.00 -5.46 10.09
C ALA A 282 -0.90 -5.66 11.33
N PRO A 283 -1.28 -4.59 12.04
CA PRO A 283 -2.29 -4.66 13.08
C PRO A 283 -3.64 -5.03 12.46
N ARG A 284 -4.41 -5.86 13.14
CA ARG A 284 -5.80 -6.16 12.81
C ARG A 284 -6.63 -6.09 14.08
N LYS A 285 -7.89 -5.72 14.00
CA LYS A 285 -8.76 -5.73 15.19
C LYS A 285 -8.91 -7.13 15.81
N THR A 286 -8.79 -8.17 14.99
CA THR A 286 -8.87 -9.57 15.41
C THR A 286 -7.56 -10.12 15.99
N ARG A 287 -6.43 -9.42 15.82
CA ARG A 287 -5.11 -9.95 16.16
C ARG A 287 -4.09 -8.81 16.35
N LEU A 288 -3.31 -8.87 17.42
CA LEU A 288 -2.14 -8.01 17.59
C LEU A 288 -1.12 -8.25 16.48
N ALA A 289 -0.44 -7.17 16.07
CA ALA A 289 0.69 -7.25 15.15
C ALA A 289 1.80 -8.13 15.76
N MET A 290 2.36 -9.03 14.95
CA MET A 290 3.55 -9.76 15.38
C MET A 290 4.78 -8.85 15.30
N SER A 291 5.78 -9.11 16.15
CA SER A 291 7.09 -8.50 15.91
C SER A 291 7.73 -9.07 14.64
N PRO A 292 8.58 -8.30 13.93
CA PRO A 292 9.24 -8.79 12.71
C PRO A 292 10.02 -10.09 12.95
N LEU A 293 10.78 -10.19 14.05
CA LEU A 293 11.47 -11.40 14.43
C LEU A 293 10.50 -12.58 14.66
N GLY A 294 9.34 -12.32 15.30
CA GLY A 294 8.29 -13.32 15.50
C GLY A 294 7.68 -13.79 14.18
N ALA A 295 7.45 -12.88 13.24
CA ALA A 295 6.93 -13.17 11.91
C ALA A 295 7.91 -14.07 11.11
N VAL A 296 9.21 -13.73 11.10
CA VAL A 296 10.25 -14.56 10.46
C VAL A 296 10.28 -15.95 11.08
N LYS A 297 10.32 -16.07 12.42
CA LYS A 297 10.32 -17.38 13.09
C LYS A 297 9.08 -18.20 12.73
N ALA A 298 7.90 -17.57 12.66
CA ALA A 298 6.66 -18.25 12.30
C ALA A 298 6.63 -18.72 10.82
N LEU A 299 7.33 -18.03 9.92
CA LEU A 299 7.46 -18.42 8.52
C LEU A 299 8.44 -19.58 8.32
N LEU A 300 9.47 -19.67 9.15
CA LEU A 300 10.51 -20.69 9.04
C LEU A 300 10.20 -21.94 9.87
N ALA A 301 9.21 -21.93 10.74
CA ALA A 301 8.85 -23.07 11.57
C ALA A 301 8.38 -24.25 10.71
N GLY A 302 9.19 -25.30 10.64
CA GLY A 302 8.91 -26.51 9.84
C GLY A 302 9.07 -26.33 8.33
N ALA A 303 9.76 -25.29 7.88
CA ALA A 303 9.97 -25.00 6.47
C ALA A 303 10.96 -25.99 5.82
N ALA A 304 10.80 -26.26 4.52
CA ALA A 304 11.78 -26.97 3.71
C ALA A 304 13.05 -26.13 3.51
N GLU A 305 14.19 -26.78 3.20
CA GLU A 305 15.53 -26.16 3.08
C GLU A 305 15.54 -24.90 2.19
N ASP A 306 14.93 -24.95 1.02
CA ASP A 306 14.83 -23.79 0.12
C ASP A 306 14.07 -22.62 0.76
N THR A 307 12.99 -22.91 1.50
CA THR A 307 12.20 -21.90 2.21
C THR A 307 13.01 -21.29 3.36
N GLU A 308 13.82 -22.07 4.05
CA GLU A 308 14.76 -21.56 5.06
C GLU A 308 15.80 -20.63 4.44
N LYS A 309 16.34 -20.97 3.26
CA LYS A 309 17.28 -20.13 2.52
C LYS A 309 16.65 -18.78 2.15
N PHE A 310 15.44 -18.79 1.59
CA PHE A 310 14.73 -17.55 1.21
C PHE A 310 14.36 -16.72 2.44
N GLY A 311 13.90 -17.35 3.52
CA GLY A 311 13.57 -16.65 4.76
C GLY A 311 14.79 -16.09 5.48
N SER A 312 15.92 -16.76 5.44
CA SER A 312 17.19 -16.25 5.95
C SER A 312 17.68 -15.06 5.14
N ALA A 313 17.57 -15.12 3.80
CA ALA A 313 17.88 -13.99 2.90
C ALA A 313 16.96 -12.79 3.18
N MET A 314 15.65 -13.01 3.32
CA MET A 314 14.67 -11.99 3.66
C MET A 314 14.98 -11.34 5.02
N ALA A 315 15.19 -12.15 6.06
CA ALA A 315 15.51 -11.68 7.40
C ALA A 315 16.81 -10.87 7.43
N THR A 316 17.80 -11.25 6.62
CA THR A 316 19.06 -10.51 6.48
C THR A 316 18.86 -9.22 5.71
N ALA A 317 18.05 -9.25 4.64
CA ALA A 317 17.81 -8.10 3.76
C ALA A 317 16.95 -7.02 4.43
N VAL A 318 15.97 -7.41 5.23
CA VAL A 318 15.04 -6.48 5.90
C VAL A 318 15.49 -6.13 7.33
N GLY A 319 16.21 -7.05 7.98
CA GLY A 319 16.60 -6.97 9.38
C GLY A 319 15.59 -7.62 10.33
N PHE A 320 16.03 -8.08 11.50
CA PHE A 320 15.12 -8.58 12.55
C PHE A 320 14.32 -7.47 13.22
N TYR A 321 14.80 -6.26 13.11
CA TYR A 321 14.17 -5.02 13.55
C TYR A 321 14.27 -4.01 12.40
N PRO A 322 13.32 -4.05 11.44
CA PRO A 322 13.34 -3.15 10.28
C PRO A 322 13.22 -1.68 10.68
N PRO A 323 13.78 -0.77 9.88
CA PRO A 323 13.52 0.66 10.04
C PRO A 323 12.03 0.97 10.10
N GLY A 324 11.64 1.89 11.00
CA GLY A 324 10.23 2.21 11.27
C GLY A 324 9.58 1.35 12.36
N THR A 325 10.22 0.28 12.84
CA THR A 325 9.71 -0.53 13.96
C THR A 325 10.23 -0.01 15.30
N TYR A 326 9.60 -0.43 16.41
CA TYR A 326 9.91 0.07 17.74
C TYR A 326 10.54 -1.00 18.62
N VAL A 327 11.47 -0.57 19.47
CA VAL A 327 12.19 -1.43 20.41
C VAL A 327 12.32 -0.78 21.79
N GLN A 328 12.37 -1.64 22.82
CA GLN A 328 12.80 -1.24 24.17
C GLN A 328 14.28 -1.61 24.33
N LEU A 329 15.06 -0.64 24.80
CA LEU A 329 16.48 -0.84 25.11
C LEU A 329 16.66 -1.32 26.55
N VAL A 330 17.83 -1.92 26.83
CA VAL A 330 18.17 -2.41 28.20
C VAL A 330 18.24 -1.27 29.24
N ASN A 331 18.59 -0.07 28.82
CA ASN A 331 18.59 1.13 29.65
C ASN A 331 17.19 1.69 29.96
N GLY A 332 16.10 1.04 29.45
CA GLY A 332 14.70 1.42 29.64
C GLY A 332 14.16 2.44 28.64
N GLU A 333 14.97 2.98 27.75
CA GLU A 333 14.50 3.88 26.68
C GLU A 333 13.63 3.13 25.67
N HIS A 334 12.63 3.84 25.08
CA HIS A 334 11.92 3.34 23.89
C HIS A 334 12.48 4.06 22.67
N ALA A 335 12.80 3.28 21.65
CA ALA A 335 13.44 3.79 20.45
C ALA A 335 12.72 3.31 19.19
N VAL A 336 12.83 4.08 18.13
CA VAL A 336 12.45 3.69 16.77
C VAL A 336 13.71 3.29 15.99
N VAL A 337 13.63 2.22 15.24
CA VAL A 337 14.72 1.78 14.35
C VAL A 337 14.81 2.74 13.18
N ILE A 338 16.01 3.27 12.88
CA ILE A 338 16.22 4.28 11.84
C ILE A 338 17.05 3.77 10.68
N ALA A 339 17.82 2.71 10.88
CA ALA A 339 18.57 2.04 9.83
C ALA A 339 18.94 0.61 10.27
N ARG A 340 19.16 -0.27 9.30
CA ARG A 340 19.74 -1.59 9.52
C ARG A 340 21.21 -1.44 9.92
N GLY A 341 21.68 -2.30 10.77
CA GLY A 341 23.08 -2.36 11.16
C GLY A 341 23.89 -3.40 10.37
N ALA A 342 25.15 -3.51 10.69
CA ALA A 342 26.05 -4.52 10.09
C ALA A 342 25.56 -5.97 10.33
N ARG A 343 24.84 -6.20 11.42
CA ARG A 343 24.18 -7.47 11.73
C ARG A 343 22.67 -7.25 11.82
N ALA A 344 21.88 -8.20 11.34
CA ALA A 344 20.42 -8.11 11.30
C ALA A 344 19.74 -7.86 12.66
N ASN A 345 20.40 -8.20 13.76
CA ASN A 345 19.93 -8.02 15.14
C ASN A 345 20.51 -6.77 15.84
N HIS A 346 21.35 -5.99 15.19
CA HIS A 346 21.97 -4.78 15.76
C HIS A 346 21.68 -3.55 14.88
N PRO A 347 20.41 -3.10 14.83
CA PRO A 347 20.06 -1.91 14.04
C PRO A 347 20.53 -0.62 14.72
N HIS A 348 20.60 0.45 13.96
CA HIS A 348 20.72 1.80 14.48
C HIS A 348 19.35 2.33 14.90
N VAL A 349 19.24 2.95 16.05
CA VAL A 349 17.96 3.41 16.57
C VAL A 349 18.03 4.86 17.08
N ALA A 350 16.88 5.51 17.10
CA ALA A 350 16.69 6.80 17.72
C ALA A 350 15.78 6.66 18.95
N SER A 351 16.28 6.97 20.15
CA SER A 351 15.46 7.01 21.35
C SER A 351 14.47 8.17 21.28
N ILE A 352 13.19 7.86 21.46
CA ILE A 352 12.05 8.78 21.36
C ILE A 352 11.36 9.02 22.71
N VAL A 353 11.55 8.07 23.67
CA VAL A 353 11.04 8.12 25.06
C VAL A 353 12.17 7.72 25.99
N ASN A 354 12.37 8.46 27.06
CA ASN A 354 13.39 8.17 28.06
C ASN A 354 12.99 7.02 29.01
N ALA A 355 13.91 6.57 29.86
CA ALA A 355 13.67 5.49 30.84
C ALA A 355 12.54 5.80 31.85
N ALA A 356 12.22 7.08 32.08
CA ALA A 356 11.09 7.48 32.91
C ALA A 356 9.73 7.51 32.18
N GLY A 357 9.70 7.11 30.88
CA GLY A 357 8.47 7.10 30.07
C GLY A 357 8.09 8.45 29.49
N LEU A 358 8.96 9.47 29.54
CA LEU A 358 8.69 10.80 29.01
C LEU A 358 9.19 10.96 27.57
N PRO A 359 8.40 11.58 26.66
CA PRO A 359 8.82 11.89 25.31
C PRO A 359 10.07 12.79 25.28
N LEU A 360 10.96 12.52 24.35
CA LEU A 360 12.16 13.31 24.12
C LEU A 360 11.89 14.44 23.12
N SER A 361 12.27 15.67 23.47
CA SER A 361 12.21 16.83 22.56
C SER A 361 13.23 16.71 21.42
N ARG A 362 14.41 16.16 21.71
CA ARG A 362 15.44 15.77 20.74
C ARG A 362 15.62 14.26 20.79
N TYR A 363 15.68 13.61 19.61
CA TYR A 363 15.93 12.18 19.52
C TYR A 363 17.43 11.90 19.69
N ASN A 364 17.74 10.87 20.47
CA ASN A 364 19.11 10.48 20.74
C ASN A 364 19.47 9.23 19.93
N TYR A 365 20.50 9.32 19.12
CA TYR A 365 21.04 8.14 18.43
C TYR A 365 21.57 7.11 19.43
N ARG A 366 21.33 5.82 19.11
CA ARG A 366 21.89 4.68 19.84
C ARG A 366 22.33 3.61 18.84
N ASP A 367 23.56 3.13 19.03
CA ASP A 367 24.04 1.92 18.36
C ASP A 367 23.71 0.72 19.25
N THR A 368 22.87 -0.17 18.77
CA THR A 368 22.44 -1.35 19.55
C THR A 368 23.48 -2.45 19.62
N SER A 369 24.63 -2.30 18.97
CA SER A 369 25.81 -3.15 19.19
C SER A 369 26.52 -2.85 20.50
N ASP A 370 26.34 -1.62 21.06
CA ASP A 370 26.77 -1.26 22.41
C ASP A 370 25.86 -1.96 23.44
N PRO A 371 26.44 -2.76 24.37
CA PRO A 371 25.68 -3.45 25.41
C PRO A 371 24.79 -2.54 26.26
N LEU A 372 25.13 -1.25 26.43
CA LEU A 372 24.32 -0.26 27.16
C LEU A 372 23.01 0.07 26.44
N PHE A 373 22.97 -0.09 25.12
CA PHE A 373 21.83 0.21 24.26
C PHE A 373 21.30 -1.03 23.54
N ALA A 374 21.69 -2.24 23.98
CA ALA A 374 21.19 -3.46 23.41
C ALA A 374 19.65 -3.52 23.43
N ILE A 375 19.05 -4.20 22.46
CA ILE A 375 17.61 -4.37 22.40
C ILE A 375 17.18 -5.39 23.47
N ARG A 376 16.29 -4.96 24.36
CA ARG A 376 15.64 -5.82 25.35
C ARG A 376 14.46 -6.58 24.77
N ALA A 377 13.62 -5.89 23.99
CA ALA A 377 12.42 -6.46 23.39
C ALA A 377 11.91 -5.59 22.22
N PRO A 378 11.22 -6.18 21.23
CA PRO A 378 10.42 -5.42 20.28
C PRO A 378 9.21 -4.80 21.01
N LEU A 379 8.76 -3.64 20.52
CA LEU A 379 7.55 -2.97 20.98
C LEU A 379 6.52 -2.90 19.85
N ASN A 380 5.26 -3.13 20.20
CA ASN A 380 4.16 -2.89 19.26
C ASN A 380 3.91 -1.39 19.11
N ALA A 381 3.66 -0.93 17.90
CA ALA A 381 3.38 0.48 17.60
C ALA A 381 2.22 1.05 18.44
N GLU A 382 1.19 0.25 18.75
CA GLU A 382 0.04 0.63 19.58
C GLU A 382 0.43 1.06 21.02
N LYS A 383 1.59 0.58 21.52
CA LYS A 383 2.11 0.96 22.84
C LYS A 383 2.85 2.30 22.81
N ILE A 384 3.15 2.82 21.63
CA ILE A 384 3.91 4.07 21.46
C ILE A 384 2.91 5.22 21.31
N LYS A 385 2.85 6.07 22.32
CA LYS A 385 1.97 7.25 22.35
C LYS A 385 2.60 8.50 21.70
N VAL A 386 3.83 8.38 21.23
CA VAL A 386 4.60 9.49 20.64
C VAL A 386 4.55 9.37 19.13
N ARG A 387 4.05 10.40 18.45
CA ARG A 387 4.16 10.47 16.98
C ARG A 387 5.61 10.78 16.60
N VAL A 388 6.21 9.91 15.80
CA VAL A 388 7.59 10.08 15.33
C VAL A 388 7.65 11.20 14.29
N SER A 389 8.59 12.14 14.48
CA SER A 389 8.86 13.22 13.53
C SER A 389 9.90 12.77 12.52
N MET A 390 9.53 12.72 11.23
CA MET A 390 10.43 12.39 10.13
C MET A 390 11.59 13.37 10.04
N GLU A 391 11.36 14.67 10.28
CA GLU A 391 12.41 15.68 10.28
C GLU A 391 13.49 15.39 11.34
N LYS A 392 13.06 15.00 12.56
CA LYS A 392 14.00 14.63 13.62
C LYS A 392 14.76 13.35 13.28
N ILE A 393 14.13 12.38 12.63
CA ILE A 393 14.79 11.16 12.18
C ILE A 393 15.83 11.48 11.12
N ALA A 394 15.46 12.27 10.09
CA ALA A 394 16.37 12.69 9.04
C ALA A 394 17.60 13.43 9.61
N LYS A 395 17.38 14.28 10.61
CA LYS A 395 18.46 14.98 11.31
C LYS A 395 19.41 14.00 12.02
N VAL A 396 18.86 13.02 12.77
CA VAL A 396 19.67 12.02 13.48
C VAL A 396 20.46 11.18 12.46
N ARG A 397 19.86 10.75 11.35
CA ARG A 397 20.54 9.98 10.30
C ARG A 397 21.68 10.79 9.67
N ALA A 398 21.44 12.07 9.34
CA ALA A 398 22.44 12.96 8.77
C ALA A 398 23.63 13.21 9.72
N GLU A 399 23.37 13.47 11.02
CA GLU A 399 24.39 13.70 12.04
C GLU A 399 25.30 12.47 12.22
N HIS A 400 24.78 11.24 12.02
CA HIS A 400 25.52 9.99 12.23
C HIS A 400 25.91 9.28 10.90
N ARG A 401 25.65 9.90 9.75
CA ARG A 401 25.98 9.39 8.42
C ARG A 401 25.40 7.98 8.14
N ILE A 402 24.16 7.81 8.50
CA ILE A 402 23.43 6.56 8.38
C ILE A 402 22.41 6.66 7.26
#